data_91ba223d0915043e56f9a9e72e6fa717
#
_entry.id   91ba223d0915043e56f9a9e72e6fa717
#
_cell.length_a   1.000
_cell.length_b   1.000
_cell.length_c   1.000
_cell.angle_alpha   90.00
_cell.angle_beta   90.00
_cell.angle_gamma   90.00
#
_symmetry.space_group_name_H-M   'P 1'
#
loop_
_entity.id
_entity.type
_entity.pdbx_description
1 polymer ?
#
loop_
_entity_poly.entity_id
_entity_poly.type
_entity_poly.pdbx_seq_one_letter_code
_entity_poly.pdbx_strand_id
1 'polypeptide(L)'
;MKIKEIKAYYPKWENLAKGQWQSHFWQIVVKIKTDNGLIGYGYGGGGEPSVLIINKHFKELLIGKNIDTINDIQDIWNELYFKSLPYGRHGLAIMAISGVDLCLWDLLGKQNKKPVYELIGSVKKRIINAYAT
;
A
#
# COMPACT_ATOMS: atom_id res chain seq x y z
N MET A 1 8.97 6.57 13.58
CA MET A 1 7.65 7.22 13.33
C MET A 1 6.55 6.20 13.53
N LYS A 2 5.39 6.68 14.06
CA LYS A 2 4.24 5.79 14.34
C LYS A 2 3.08 6.11 13.42
N ILE A 3 2.37 5.08 12.99
CA ILE A 3 1.12 5.23 12.22
C ILE A 3 0.07 5.88 13.12
N LYS A 4 -0.41 7.07 12.73
CA LYS A 4 -1.46 7.83 13.43
C LYS A 4 -2.82 7.65 12.75
N GLU A 5 -2.84 7.58 11.43
CA GLU A 5 -4.05 7.48 10.64
C GLU A 5 -3.80 6.64 9.40
N ILE A 6 -4.76 5.82 9.03
CA ILE A 6 -4.79 5.14 7.74
C ILE A 6 -6.18 5.27 7.14
N LYS A 7 -6.23 5.51 5.84
CA LYS A 7 -7.47 5.54 5.07
C LYS A 7 -7.25 5.07 3.65
N ALA A 8 -8.11 4.18 3.19
CA ALA A 8 -8.18 3.76 1.81
C ALA A 8 -9.39 4.38 1.13
N TYR A 9 -9.25 4.63 -0.16
CA TYR A 9 -10.26 5.24 -1.02
C TYR A 9 -10.39 4.44 -2.31
N TYR A 10 -11.61 4.33 -2.82
CA TYR A 10 -11.87 3.90 -4.17
C TYR A 10 -12.19 5.12 -5.03
N PRO A 11 -11.26 5.58 -5.90
CA PRO A 11 -11.49 6.75 -6.74
C PRO A 11 -12.68 6.52 -7.69
N LYS A 12 -13.50 7.55 -7.87
CA LYS A 12 -14.56 7.52 -8.90
C LYS A 12 -13.90 7.75 -10.26
N TRP A 13 -13.97 6.76 -11.12
CA TRP A 13 -13.47 6.82 -12.49
C TRP A 13 -14.59 7.27 -13.44
N GLU A 14 -14.92 8.56 -13.43
CA GLU A 14 -16.09 9.08 -14.16
C GLU A 14 -15.91 9.10 -15.70
N ASN A 15 -14.67 9.01 -16.19
CA ASN A 15 -14.32 9.19 -17.59
C ASN A 15 -13.91 7.92 -18.35
N LEU A 16 -14.10 6.73 -17.77
CA LEU A 16 -13.81 5.49 -18.48
C LEU A 16 -14.99 5.08 -19.35
N ALA A 17 -14.74 4.82 -20.63
CA ALA A 17 -15.76 4.37 -21.56
C ALA A 17 -16.41 3.07 -21.05
N LYS A 18 -17.75 3.07 -21.00
CA LYS A 18 -18.53 1.89 -20.59
C LYS A 18 -18.19 0.71 -21.49
N GLY A 19 -17.93 -0.44 -20.89
CA GLY A 19 -17.67 -1.68 -21.62
C GLY A 19 -16.20 -1.98 -21.91
N GLN A 20 -15.27 -1.08 -21.62
CA GLN A 20 -13.84 -1.38 -21.69
C GLN A 20 -13.38 -2.05 -20.41
N TRP A 21 -12.47 -3.05 -20.51
CA TRP A 21 -11.94 -3.76 -19.35
C TRP A 21 -11.26 -2.81 -18.34
N GLN A 22 -10.71 -1.69 -18.81
CA GLN A 22 -10.11 -0.64 -17.98
C GLN A 22 -11.12 0.02 -17.03
N SER A 23 -12.40 0.03 -17.36
CA SER A 23 -13.45 0.56 -16.48
C SER A 23 -13.63 -0.26 -15.19
N HIS A 24 -13.07 -1.46 -15.16
CA HIS A 24 -13.09 -2.39 -14.03
C HIS A 24 -11.74 -2.52 -13.33
N PHE A 25 -10.86 -1.55 -13.47
CA PHE A 25 -9.49 -1.61 -12.96
C PHE A 25 -9.39 -1.70 -11.43
N TRP A 26 -10.46 -1.42 -10.73
CA TRP A 26 -10.65 -1.64 -9.29
C TRP A 26 -9.48 -1.21 -8.41
N GLN A 27 -8.70 -0.23 -8.87
CA GLN A 27 -7.58 0.32 -8.11
C GLN A 27 -8.06 1.15 -6.95
N ILE A 28 -7.41 0.99 -5.81
CA ILE A 28 -7.63 1.77 -4.61
C ILE A 28 -6.39 2.60 -4.29
N VAL A 29 -6.58 3.70 -3.59
CA VAL A 29 -5.50 4.53 -3.04
C VAL A 29 -5.50 4.39 -1.53
N VAL A 30 -4.33 4.11 -0.97
CA VAL A 30 -4.10 4.04 0.47
C VAL A 30 -3.29 5.25 0.90
N LYS A 31 -3.72 5.92 1.97
CA LYS A 31 -3.01 7.04 2.59
C LYS A 31 -2.75 6.71 4.05
N ILE A 32 -1.50 6.84 4.49
CA ILE A 32 -1.10 6.74 5.89
C ILE A 32 -0.47 8.05 6.34
N LYS A 33 -0.87 8.53 7.51
CA LYS A 33 -0.26 9.66 8.19
C LYS A 33 0.41 9.20 9.48
N THR A 34 1.61 9.69 9.72
CA THR A 34 2.41 9.38 10.91
C THR A 34 2.34 10.47 11.97
N ASP A 35 2.81 10.18 13.17
CA ASP A 35 2.87 11.09 14.32
C ASP A 35 3.79 12.29 14.08
N ASN A 36 4.87 12.13 13.29
CA ASN A 36 5.77 13.20 12.89
C ASN A 36 5.29 14.02 11.67
N GLY A 37 4.06 13.75 11.19
CA GLY A 37 3.41 14.51 10.12
C GLY A 37 3.71 14.05 8.69
N LEU A 38 4.56 13.01 8.48
CA LEU A 38 4.76 12.44 7.15
C LEU A 38 3.48 11.78 6.64
N ILE A 39 3.28 11.87 5.33
CA ILE A 39 2.16 11.23 4.64
C ILE A 39 2.73 10.33 3.55
N GLY A 40 2.34 9.06 3.58
CA GLY A 40 2.62 8.08 2.56
C GLY A 40 1.39 7.76 1.72
N TYR A 41 1.65 7.35 0.50
CA TYR A 41 0.64 6.88 -0.45
C TYR A 41 1.05 5.55 -1.04
N GLY A 42 0.05 4.68 -1.22
CA GLY A 42 0.18 3.43 -1.93
C GLY A 42 -1.06 3.16 -2.77
N TYR A 43 -0.96 2.26 -3.71
CA TYR A 43 -2.11 1.79 -4.47
C TYR A 43 -2.21 0.27 -4.41
N GLY A 44 -3.43 -0.22 -4.46
CA GLY A 44 -3.75 -1.65 -4.48
C GLY A 44 -4.90 -1.92 -5.42
N GLY A 45 -5.38 -3.13 -5.40
CA GLY A 45 -6.55 -3.54 -6.19
C GLY A 45 -7.75 -3.90 -5.33
N GLY A 46 -8.77 -4.49 -5.96
CA GLY A 46 -9.93 -5.09 -5.29
C GLY A 46 -11.08 -4.15 -4.98
N GLY A 47 -11.01 -2.87 -5.39
CA GLY A 47 -12.10 -1.92 -5.29
C GLY A 47 -12.62 -1.70 -3.86
N GLU A 48 -13.92 -1.44 -3.73
CA GLU A 48 -14.57 -1.19 -2.43
C GLU A 48 -14.38 -2.30 -1.38
N PRO A 49 -14.39 -3.61 -1.73
CA PRO A 49 -14.10 -4.65 -0.74
C PRO A 49 -12.74 -4.50 -0.07
N SER A 50 -11.68 -4.19 -0.84
CA SER A 50 -10.34 -3.96 -0.28
C SER A 50 -10.29 -2.67 0.56
N VAL A 51 -11.02 -1.62 0.17
CA VAL A 51 -11.19 -0.40 0.98
C VAL A 51 -11.81 -0.73 2.34
N LEU A 52 -12.83 -1.60 2.36
CA LEU A 52 -13.47 -2.02 3.61
C LEU A 52 -12.51 -2.80 4.50
N ILE A 53 -11.73 -3.75 3.93
CA ILE A 53 -10.71 -4.52 4.65
C ILE A 53 -9.72 -3.57 5.32
N ILE A 54 -9.18 -2.59 4.58
CA ILE A 54 -8.20 -1.65 5.11
C ILE A 54 -8.81 -0.75 6.18
N ASN A 55 -9.96 -0.13 5.90
CA ASN A 55 -10.55 0.88 6.78
C ASN A 55 -11.17 0.31 8.06
N LYS A 56 -11.47 -0.99 8.09
CA LYS A 56 -12.05 -1.66 9.26
C LYS A 56 -11.01 -2.57 9.94
N HIS A 57 -10.59 -3.64 9.29
CA HIS A 57 -9.74 -4.64 9.92
C HIS A 57 -8.28 -4.19 10.02
N PHE A 58 -7.63 -3.82 8.90
CA PHE A 58 -6.20 -3.46 8.94
C PHE A 58 -5.91 -2.19 9.74
N LYS A 59 -6.83 -1.23 9.74
CA LYS A 59 -6.71 -0.02 10.55
C LYS A 59 -6.46 -0.33 12.03
N GLU A 60 -7.20 -1.26 12.62
CA GLU A 60 -7.06 -1.63 14.03
C GLU A 60 -5.70 -2.27 14.32
N LEU A 61 -5.13 -3.01 13.36
CA LEU A 61 -3.83 -3.65 13.49
C LEU A 61 -2.66 -2.67 13.27
N LEU A 62 -2.88 -1.61 12.49
CA LEU A 62 -1.83 -0.70 12.04
C LEU A 62 -1.63 0.52 12.92
N ILE A 63 -2.69 1.07 13.51
CA ILE A 63 -2.58 2.27 14.34
C ILE A 63 -1.61 2.03 15.51
N GLY A 64 -0.65 2.95 15.67
CA GLY A 64 0.38 2.90 16.71
C GLY A 64 1.63 2.06 16.35
N LYS A 65 1.63 1.32 15.24
CA LYS A 65 2.82 0.58 14.77
C LYS A 65 3.95 1.54 14.38
N ASN A 66 5.17 1.13 14.66
CA ASN A 66 6.37 1.81 14.19
C ASN A 66 6.69 1.45 12.73
N ILE A 67 7.32 2.40 12.02
CA ILE A 67 7.83 2.22 10.66
C ILE A 67 9.19 2.95 10.60
N ASP A 68 10.22 2.36 11.19
CA ASP A 68 11.56 2.96 11.22
C ASP A 68 12.57 2.16 10.42
N THR A 69 12.29 0.88 10.18
CA THR A 69 13.16 -0.07 9.50
C THR A 69 12.40 -0.90 8.45
N ILE A 70 13.17 -1.57 7.58
CA ILE A 70 12.60 -2.55 6.64
C ILE A 70 11.95 -3.72 7.39
N ASN A 71 12.54 -4.14 8.52
CA ASN A 71 11.97 -5.22 9.32
C ASN A 71 10.59 -4.86 9.86
N ASP A 72 10.35 -3.60 10.26
CA ASP A 72 9.01 -3.17 10.69
C ASP A 72 7.98 -3.35 9.58
N ILE A 73 8.35 -3.05 8.32
CA ILE A 73 7.47 -3.26 7.15
C ILE A 73 7.18 -4.75 6.96
N GLN A 74 8.20 -5.61 7.05
CA GLN A 74 8.06 -7.06 6.91
C GLN A 74 7.18 -7.66 8.02
N ASP A 75 7.36 -7.21 9.25
CA ASP A 75 6.56 -7.66 10.40
C ASP A 75 5.09 -7.24 10.25
N ILE A 76 4.84 -6.00 9.82
CA ILE A 76 3.50 -5.51 9.51
C ILE A 76 2.88 -6.34 8.39
N TRP A 77 3.61 -6.59 7.29
CA TRP A 77 3.14 -7.39 6.17
C TRP A 77 2.73 -8.80 6.63
N ASN A 78 3.59 -9.46 7.41
CA ASN A 78 3.33 -10.79 7.96
C ASN A 78 2.09 -10.79 8.87
N GLU A 79 1.97 -9.81 9.75
CA GLU A 79 0.81 -9.69 10.63
C GLU A 79 -0.50 -9.54 9.84
N LEU A 80 -0.53 -8.65 8.86
CA LEU A 80 -1.71 -8.45 7.99
C LEU A 80 -2.05 -9.73 7.23
N TYR A 81 -1.03 -10.44 6.72
CA TYR A 81 -1.21 -11.71 6.02
C TYR A 81 -1.85 -12.76 6.93
N PHE A 82 -1.24 -13.03 8.09
CA PHE A 82 -1.76 -14.05 9.02
C PHE A 82 -3.14 -13.68 9.58
N LYS A 83 -3.42 -12.42 9.88
CA LYS A 83 -4.71 -11.96 10.39
C LYS A 83 -5.81 -11.98 9.32
N SER A 84 -5.46 -11.97 8.04
CA SER A 84 -6.42 -12.07 6.93
C SER A 84 -6.69 -13.50 6.46
N LEU A 85 -5.93 -14.50 6.91
CA LEU A 85 -6.10 -15.90 6.51
C LEU A 85 -7.54 -16.43 6.62
N PRO A 86 -8.33 -16.08 7.66
CA PRO A 86 -9.71 -16.58 7.79
C PRO A 86 -10.63 -16.22 6.64
N TYR A 87 -10.36 -15.13 5.90
CA TYR A 87 -11.19 -14.68 4.78
C TYR A 87 -10.45 -14.58 3.44
N GLY A 88 -9.13 -14.85 3.40
CA GLY A 88 -8.44 -14.97 2.12
C GLY A 88 -6.92 -14.91 2.17
N ARG A 89 -6.27 -15.91 1.56
CA ARG A 89 -4.82 -15.95 1.30
C ARG A 89 -4.43 -15.29 -0.03
N HIS A 90 -5.40 -15.06 -0.89
CA HIS A 90 -5.25 -14.54 -2.25
C HIS A 90 -6.32 -13.49 -2.53
N GLY A 91 -6.28 -12.89 -3.70
CA GLY A 91 -7.30 -11.96 -4.15
C GLY A 91 -7.38 -10.71 -3.26
N LEU A 92 -8.57 -10.41 -2.75
CA LEU A 92 -8.89 -9.14 -2.09
C LEU A 92 -8.00 -8.82 -0.88
N ALA A 93 -7.67 -9.83 -0.06
CA ALA A 93 -6.80 -9.63 1.11
C ALA A 93 -5.38 -9.19 0.67
N ILE A 94 -4.80 -9.88 -0.31
CA ILE A 94 -3.46 -9.55 -0.84
C ILE A 94 -3.48 -8.21 -1.59
N MET A 95 -4.52 -7.90 -2.33
CA MET A 95 -4.68 -6.60 -2.99
C MET A 95 -4.75 -5.45 -1.98
N ALA A 96 -5.41 -5.66 -0.84
CA ALA A 96 -5.45 -4.70 0.25
C ALA A 96 -4.07 -4.56 0.93
N ILE A 97 -3.39 -5.67 1.22
CA ILE A 97 -2.03 -5.68 1.79
C ILE A 97 -1.07 -4.94 0.86
N SER A 98 -1.11 -5.21 -0.46
CA SER A 98 -0.25 -4.54 -1.45
C SER A 98 -0.38 -3.01 -1.39
N GLY A 99 -1.60 -2.48 -1.26
CA GLY A 99 -1.82 -1.04 -1.12
C GLY A 99 -1.22 -0.46 0.16
N VAL A 100 -1.32 -1.18 1.27
CA VAL A 100 -0.70 -0.79 2.55
C VAL A 100 0.82 -0.87 2.45
N ASP A 101 1.36 -1.96 1.92
CA ASP A 101 2.80 -2.21 1.78
C ASP A 101 3.49 -1.10 0.99
N LEU A 102 2.99 -0.76 -0.20
CA LEU A 102 3.51 0.35 -0.98
C LEU A 102 3.49 1.68 -0.22
N CYS A 103 2.46 1.91 0.58
CA CYS A 103 2.35 3.11 1.41
C CYS A 103 3.41 3.15 2.53
N LEU A 104 3.73 2.00 3.14
CA LEU A 104 4.79 1.88 4.16
C LEU A 104 6.17 2.12 3.54
N TRP A 105 6.44 1.57 2.37
CA TRP A 105 7.68 1.83 1.62
C TRP A 105 7.83 3.29 1.23
N ASP A 106 6.77 3.98 0.80
CA ASP A 106 6.79 5.41 0.51
C ASP A 106 7.12 6.24 1.75
N LEU A 107 6.55 5.89 2.92
CA LEU A 107 6.86 6.53 4.19
C LEU A 107 8.31 6.33 4.60
N LEU A 108 8.83 5.12 4.53
CA LEU A 108 10.21 4.81 4.89
C LEU A 108 11.19 5.53 3.96
N GLY A 109 10.88 5.59 2.65
CA GLY A 109 11.64 6.36 1.67
C GLY A 109 11.69 7.85 1.99
N LYS A 110 10.56 8.44 2.30
CA LYS A 110 10.45 9.86 2.70
C LYS A 110 11.21 10.17 3.99
N GLN A 111 11.10 9.30 4.99
CA GLN A 111 11.83 9.44 6.25
C GLN A 111 13.34 9.44 6.03
N ASN A 112 13.83 8.52 5.21
CA ASN A 112 15.25 8.36 4.92
C ASN A 112 15.75 9.31 3.81
N LYS A 113 14.86 10.07 3.16
CA LYS A 113 15.15 10.92 1.98
C LYS A 113 15.83 10.14 0.85
N LYS A 114 15.38 8.90 0.65
CA LYS A 114 15.89 7.96 -0.34
C LYS A 114 14.75 7.37 -1.16
N PRO A 115 14.94 7.16 -2.46
CA PRO A 115 14.00 6.38 -3.24
C PRO A 115 14.00 4.91 -2.77
N VAL A 116 12.87 4.23 -2.95
CA VAL A 116 12.67 2.86 -2.43
C VAL A 116 13.74 1.88 -2.94
N TYR A 117 14.17 2.02 -4.20
CA TYR A 117 15.19 1.13 -4.76
C TYR A 117 16.55 1.20 -4.02
N GLU A 118 16.89 2.33 -3.39
CA GLU A 118 18.09 2.47 -2.56
C GLU A 118 17.93 1.87 -1.16
N LEU A 119 16.68 1.72 -0.70
CA LEU A 119 16.39 1.03 0.57
C LEU A 119 16.46 -0.48 0.40
N ILE A 120 16.01 -1.00 -0.74
CA ILE A 120 15.95 -2.44 -1.00
C ILE A 120 17.32 -3.00 -1.40
N GLY A 121 18.18 -2.20 -2.03
CA GLY A 121 19.47 -2.69 -2.51
C GLY A 121 20.36 -1.62 -3.13
N SER A 122 21.45 -2.06 -3.76
CA SER A 122 22.37 -1.19 -4.48
C SER A 122 21.98 -1.00 -5.93
N VAL A 123 22.14 0.21 -6.44
CA VAL A 123 21.90 0.53 -7.85
C VAL A 123 23.03 -0.06 -8.70
N LYS A 124 22.76 -1.12 -9.45
CA LYS A 124 23.71 -1.71 -10.39
C LYS A 124 23.69 -1.04 -11.78
N LYS A 125 22.52 -0.49 -12.18
CA LYS A 125 22.32 0.14 -13.49
C LYS A 125 21.35 1.32 -13.35
N ARG A 126 21.78 2.52 -13.70
CA ARG A 126 20.95 3.74 -13.59
C ARG A 126 20.01 3.95 -14.77
N ILE A 127 20.34 3.39 -15.93
CA ILE A 127 19.55 3.53 -17.15
C ILE A 127 19.01 2.15 -17.50
N ILE A 128 17.70 2.03 -17.60
CA ILE A 128 16.99 0.82 -18.00
C ILE A 128 16.18 1.15 -19.25
N ASN A 129 16.25 0.29 -20.26
CA ASN A 129 15.43 0.45 -21.44
C ASN A 129 13.96 0.22 -21.08
N ALA A 130 13.11 1.17 -21.45
CA ALA A 130 11.67 1.01 -21.33
C ALA A 130 11.10 0.46 -22.65
N TYR A 131 9.99 -0.26 -22.54
CA TYR A 131 9.18 -0.65 -23.69
C TYR A 131 7.72 -0.30 -23.40
N ALA A 132 6.98 0.02 -24.45
CA ALA A 132 5.54 0.24 -24.37
C ALA A 132 4.83 -1.01 -24.90
N THR A 133 3.72 -1.38 -24.25
CA THR A 133 2.80 -2.44 -24.69
C THR A 133 1.48 -1.82 -25.13
#